data_1a29c9ac3777476427b821b830640532
#
_entry.id   1a29c9ac3777476427b821b830640532
#
_cell.length_a   1.000
_cell.length_b   1.000
_cell.length_c   1.000
_cell.angle_alpha   90.00
_cell.angle_beta   90.00
_cell.angle_gamma   90.00
#
_symmetry.space_group_name_H-M   'P 1'
#
loop_
_entity.id
_entity.type
_entity.pdbx_description
1 polymer ?
#
loop_
_entity_poly.entity_id
_entity_poly.type
_entity_poly.pdbx_seq_one_letter_code
_entity_poly.pdbx_strand_id
1 'polypeptide(L)'
;AAPDFKLKNQHGEEVSLSSFKGKKNVVVLFYPFAFSGTCTGELCGLRDDLGSFQNENVELLAISIDPMFSQKAFAEKEGYKFPLLADFWPHREVAKKYGVFNEERGCSLRGTFIIDKEGKVRWSVINGLGDARNLVDYKEALAKLQYSLF
;
A
#
# COMPACT_ATOMS: atom_id res chain seq x y z
N ALA A 1 -4.00 9.70 -14.08
CA ALA A 1 -4.62 8.42 -13.67
C ALA A 1 -3.57 7.52 -13.01
N ALA A 2 -3.94 6.84 -11.95
CA ALA A 2 -3.05 5.87 -11.30
C ALA A 2 -2.87 4.65 -12.19
N PRO A 3 -1.63 4.12 -12.34
CA PRO A 3 -1.42 2.87 -13.07
C PRO A 3 -2.20 1.72 -12.44
N ASP A 4 -2.95 0.99 -13.26
CA ASP A 4 -3.69 -0.18 -12.76
C ASP A 4 -2.74 -1.34 -12.51
N PHE A 5 -3.16 -2.26 -11.65
CA PHE A 5 -2.39 -3.47 -11.35
C PHE A 5 -3.31 -4.59 -10.92
N LYS A 6 -2.80 -5.80 -11.01
CA LYS A 6 -3.47 -7.00 -10.51
C LYS A 6 -2.40 -7.87 -9.84
N LEU A 7 -2.48 -8.00 -8.53
CA LEU A 7 -1.51 -8.74 -7.73
C LEU A 7 -2.25 -9.70 -6.79
N LYS A 8 -1.54 -10.73 -6.33
CA LYS A 8 -2.10 -11.66 -5.35
C LYS A 8 -1.85 -11.16 -3.94
N ASN A 9 -2.87 -11.31 -3.08
CA ASN A 9 -2.71 -11.04 -1.66
C ASN A 9 -2.10 -12.26 -0.94
N GLN A 10 -1.94 -12.17 0.38
CA GLN A 10 -1.35 -13.25 1.20
C GLN A 10 -2.19 -14.54 1.22
N HIS A 11 -3.42 -14.50 0.76
CA HIS A 11 -4.31 -15.67 0.68
C HIS A 11 -4.38 -16.25 -0.73
N GLY A 12 -3.59 -15.75 -1.67
CA GLY A 12 -3.59 -16.21 -3.05
C GLY A 12 -4.71 -15.66 -3.90
N GLU A 13 -5.48 -14.70 -3.41
CA GLU A 13 -6.57 -14.08 -4.14
C GLU A 13 -6.06 -12.90 -4.96
N GLU A 14 -6.58 -12.74 -6.18
CA GLU A 14 -6.23 -11.61 -7.03
C GLU A 14 -6.91 -10.33 -6.56
N VAL A 15 -6.14 -9.26 -6.46
CA VAL A 15 -6.63 -7.92 -6.12
C VAL A 15 -6.19 -6.96 -7.22
N SER A 16 -7.13 -6.23 -7.80
CA SER A 16 -6.83 -5.21 -8.80
C SER A 16 -7.29 -3.84 -8.31
N LEU A 17 -6.50 -2.82 -8.63
CA LEU A 17 -6.85 -1.43 -8.28
C LEU A 17 -8.18 -1.03 -8.90
N SER A 18 -8.40 -1.40 -10.16
CA SER A 18 -9.60 -1.03 -10.90
C SER A 18 -10.90 -1.56 -10.27
N SER A 19 -10.83 -2.62 -9.45
CA SER A 19 -12.01 -3.17 -8.79
C SER A 19 -12.60 -2.22 -7.74
N PHE A 20 -11.85 -1.23 -7.30
CA PHE A 20 -12.31 -0.24 -6.31
C PHE A 20 -12.83 1.05 -6.96
N LYS A 21 -12.65 1.19 -8.27
CA LYS A 21 -13.10 2.38 -9.00
C LYS A 21 -14.61 2.57 -8.87
N GLY A 22 -15.01 3.77 -8.47
CA GLY A 22 -16.43 4.09 -8.22
C GLY A 22 -16.95 3.62 -6.88
N LYS A 23 -16.13 2.92 -6.07
CA LYS A 23 -16.55 2.33 -4.79
C LYS A 23 -15.83 2.91 -3.59
N LYS A 24 -14.51 2.94 -3.64
CA LYS A 24 -13.67 3.37 -2.51
C LYS A 24 -12.47 4.19 -2.98
N ASN A 25 -12.02 5.09 -2.13
CA ASN A 25 -10.68 5.65 -2.24
C ASN A 25 -9.69 4.57 -1.79
N VAL A 26 -8.49 4.56 -2.36
CA VAL A 26 -7.49 3.52 -2.07
C VAL A 26 -6.19 4.16 -1.58
N VAL A 27 -5.67 3.65 -0.48
CA VAL A 27 -4.31 3.96 -0.03
C VAL A 27 -3.41 2.83 -0.52
N VAL A 28 -2.57 3.12 -1.51
CA VAL A 28 -1.56 2.18 -2.01
C VAL A 28 -0.25 2.51 -1.32
N LEU A 29 0.26 1.58 -0.55
CA LEU A 29 1.42 1.78 0.29
C LEU A 29 2.49 0.75 -0.05
N PHE A 30 3.61 1.22 -0.60
CA PHE A 30 4.76 0.38 -0.89
C PHE A 30 5.70 0.32 0.32
N TYR A 31 6.19 -0.87 0.66
CA TYR A 31 7.19 -1.05 1.69
C TYR A 31 8.34 -1.92 1.17
N PRO A 32 9.58 -1.70 1.65
CA PRO A 32 10.75 -2.39 1.08
C PRO A 32 10.74 -3.91 1.24
N PHE A 33 10.66 -4.40 2.47
CA PHE A 33 10.77 -5.84 2.76
C PHE A 33 9.90 -6.25 3.94
N ALA A 34 9.21 -7.38 3.80
CA ALA A 34 8.57 -8.05 4.93
C ALA A 34 9.62 -8.36 6.01
N PHE A 35 9.23 -8.33 7.26
CA PHE A 35 10.06 -8.61 8.44
C PHE A 35 11.18 -7.59 8.75
N SER A 36 11.42 -6.56 7.93
CA SER A 36 12.39 -5.53 8.28
C SER A 36 11.86 -4.68 9.43
N GLY A 37 12.76 -4.18 10.29
CA GLY A 37 12.37 -3.47 11.51
C GLY A 37 11.48 -2.25 11.28
N THR A 38 11.87 -1.35 10.38
CA THR A 38 11.11 -0.14 10.07
C THR A 38 9.77 -0.48 9.42
N CYS A 39 9.76 -1.42 8.47
CA CYS A 39 8.51 -1.85 7.82
C CYS A 39 7.55 -2.47 8.81
N THR A 40 8.04 -3.34 9.71
CA THR A 40 7.23 -3.95 10.74
C THR A 40 6.59 -2.88 11.63
N GLY A 41 7.36 -1.90 12.06
CA GLY A 41 6.86 -0.81 12.91
C GLY A 41 5.78 0.01 12.21
N GLU A 42 5.97 0.36 10.93
CA GLU A 42 4.99 1.12 10.15
C GLU A 42 3.69 0.35 9.96
N LEU A 43 3.78 -0.93 9.57
CA LEU A 43 2.60 -1.75 9.35
C LEU A 43 1.86 -2.08 10.66
N CYS A 44 2.58 -2.20 11.78
CA CYS A 44 1.95 -2.35 13.09
C CYS A 44 1.18 -1.08 13.48
N GLY A 45 1.69 0.11 13.13
CA GLY A 45 0.96 1.36 13.33
C GLY A 45 -0.35 1.39 12.54
N LEU A 46 -0.33 0.90 11.30
CA LEU A 46 -1.53 0.77 10.48
C LEU A 46 -2.49 -0.29 11.03
N ARG A 47 -1.96 -1.42 11.51
CA ARG A 47 -2.76 -2.47 12.16
C ARG A 47 -3.52 -1.90 13.37
N ASP A 48 -2.84 -1.14 14.19
CA ASP A 48 -3.41 -0.63 15.45
C ASP A 48 -4.44 0.48 15.23
N ASP A 49 -4.43 1.13 14.06
CA ASP A 49 -5.37 2.18 13.70
C ASP A 49 -6.05 1.90 12.36
N LEU A 50 -6.35 0.64 12.11
CA LEU A 50 -6.81 0.18 10.79
C LEU A 50 -8.11 0.86 10.34
N GLY A 51 -9.02 1.14 11.25
CA GLY A 51 -10.29 1.78 10.91
C GLY A 51 -10.14 3.15 10.24
N SER A 52 -9.02 3.85 10.47
CA SER A 52 -8.74 5.13 9.79
C SER A 52 -8.32 4.94 8.32
N PHE A 53 -7.80 3.76 7.96
CA PHE A 53 -7.24 3.48 6.64
C PHE A 53 -8.02 2.42 5.86
N GLN A 54 -8.93 1.69 6.49
CA GLN A 54 -9.73 0.65 5.86
C GLN A 54 -11.14 0.66 6.47
N ASN A 55 -12.11 1.11 5.68
CA ASN A 55 -13.50 1.25 6.10
C ASN A 55 -14.41 1.26 4.86
N GLU A 56 -15.66 1.71 5.00
CA GLU A 56 -16.62 1.76 3.89
C GLU A 56 -16.17 2.67 2.73
N ASN A 57 -15.33 3.66 3.01
CA ASN A 57 -14.91 4.67 2.02
C ASN A 57 -13.46 4.52 1.57
N VAL A 58 -12.65 3.76 2.29
CA VAL A 58 -11.21 3.65 2.04
C VAL A 58 -10.76 2.21 2.11
N GLU A 59 -9.92 1.79 1.16
CA GLU A 59 -9.25 0.49 1.17
C GLU A 59 -7.74 0.70 1.30
N LEU A 60 -7.09 -0.13 2.11
CA LEU A 60 -5.64 -0.11 2.30
C LEU A 60 -5.02 -1.31 1.59
N LEU A 61 -4.12 -1.05 0.65
CA LEU A 61 -3.36 -2.08 -0.07
C LEU A 61 -1.88 -1.85 0.18
N ALA A 62 -1.23 -2.76 0.89
CA ALA A 62 0.21 -2.70 1.13
C ALA A 62 0.93 -3.61 0.12
N ILE A 63 1.96 -3.10 -0.53
CA ILE A 63 2.66 -3.79 -1.61
C ILE A 63 4.15 -3.88 -1.31
N SER A 64 4.74 -5.07 -1.47
CA SER A 64 6.19 -5.25 -1.46
C SER A 64 6.61 -6.22 -2.55
N ILE A 65 7.92 -6.32 -2.77
CA ILE A 65 8.46 -7.25 -3.75
C ILE A 65 8.54 -8.70 -3.23
N ASP A 66 8.12 -8.94 -2.00
CA ASP A 66 8.18 -10.27 -1.39
C ASP A 66 7.20 -11.24 -2.03
N PRO A 67 7.52 -12.54 -2.05
CA PRO A 67 6.58 -13.56 -2.52
C PRO A 67 5.37 -13.68 -1.59
N MET A 68 4.26 -14.18 -2.13
CA MET A 68 3.00 -14.35 -1.42
C MET A 68 3.15 -15.10 -0.08
N PHE A 69 3.90 -16.18 -0.07
CA PHE A 69 4.07 -17.00 1.14
C PHE A 69 4.84 -16.26 2.24
N SER A 70 5.82 -15.46 1.88
CA SER A 70 6.54 -14.61 2.84
C SER A 70 5.62 -13.55 3.42
N GLN A 71 4.76 -12.96 2.61
CA GLN A 71 3.77 -11.99 3.04
C GLN A 71 2.73 -12.62 3.97
N LYS A 72 2.31 -13.85 3.68
CA LYS A 72 1.39 -14.59 4.53
C LYS A 72 1.98 -14.82 5.92
N ALA A 73 3.22 -15.29 5.98
CA ALA A 73 3.91 -15.51 7.26
C ALA A 73 4.06 -14.20 8.05
N PHE A 74 4.38 -13.11 7.37
CA PHE A 74 4.51 -11.80 7.98
C PHE A 74 3.18 -11.31 8.56
N ALA A 75 2.11 -11.40 7.79
CA ALA A 75 0.77 -11.01 8.24
C ALA A 75 0.29 -11.83 9.43
N GLU A 76 0.51 -13.13 9.41
CA GLU A 76 0.12 -14.03 10.51
C GLU A 76 0.89 -13.73 11.81
N LYS A 77 2.20 -13.51 11.69
CA LYS A 77 3.05 -13.20 12.85
C LYS A 77 2.63 -11.90 13.53
N GLU A 78 2.33 -10.86 12.73
CA GLU A 78 2.04 -9.52 13.26
C GLU A 78 0.54 -9.22 13.40
N GLY A 79 -0.32 -10.12 12.93
CA GLY A 79 -1.77 -9.94 13.03
C GLY A 79 -2.35 -8.89 12.09
N TYR A 80 -1.78 -8.72 10.91
CA TYR A 80 -2.28 -7.76 9.92
C TYR A 80 -3.58 -8.28 9.28
N LYS A 81 -4.61 -7.42 9.24
CA LYS A 81 -5.91 -7.72 8.66
C LYS A 81 -6.13 -7.05 7.30
N PHE A 82 -5.17 -6.30 6.82
CA PHE A 82 -5.23 -5.66 5.51
C PHE A 82 -4.46 -6.49 4.47
N PRO A 83 -4.79 -6.35 3.17
CA PRO A 83 -4.10 -7.09 2.12
C PRO A 83 -2.62 -6.72 2.00
N LEU A 84 -1.77 -7.73 1.92
CA LEU A 84 -0.36 -7.58 1.56
C LEU A 84 -0.20 -8.16 0.15
N LEU A 85 0.05 -7.30 -0.82
CA LEU A 85 0.11 -7.69 -2.24
C LEU A 85 1.55 -7.98 -2.66
N ALA A 86 1.73 -9.05 -3.42
CA ALA A 86 3.04 -9.54 -3.83
C ALA A 86 3.42 -9.02 -5.23
N ASP A 87 4.32 -8.04 -5.28
CA ASP A 87 4.90 -7.52 -6.52
C ASP A 87 6.19 -8.28 -6.88
N PHE A 88 6.18 -9.60 -6.63
CA PHE A 88 7.29 -10.48 -6.93
C PHE A 88 7.36 -10.81 -8.42
N TRP A 89 6.21 -11.08 -9.04
CA TRP A 89 6.11 -11.45 -10.44
C TRP A 89 4.98 -10.68 -11.12
N PRO A 90 5.15 -10.14 -12.34
CA PRO A 90 6.41 -10.09 -13.12
C PRO A 90 7.38 -9.05 -12.55
N HIS A 91 8.46 -9.53 -11.97
CA HIS A 91 9.65 -8.80 -11.53
C HIS A 91 9.46 -7.33 -11.12
N ARG A 92 8.70 -7.07 -10.06
CA ARG A 92 8.53 -5.73 -9.47
C ARG A 92 7.90 -4.72 -10.44
N GLU A 93 7.06 -5.21 -11.33
CA GLU A 93 6.44 -4.38 -12.37
C GLU A 93 5.64 -3.21 -11.80
N VAL A 94 4.87 -3.45 -10.73
CA VAL A 94 4.02 -2.40 -10.14
C VAL A 94 4.86 -1.32 -9.47
N ALA A 95 5.90 -1.68 -8.74
CA ALA A 95 6.82 -0.71 -8.16
C ALA A 95 7.45 0.17 -9.24
N LYS A 96 7.82 -0.41 -10.38
CA LYS A 96 8.37 0.33 -11.52
C LYS A 96 7.33 1.28 -12.13
N LYS A 97 6.10 0.84 -12.29
CA LYS A 97 5.01 1.68 -12.82
C LYS A 97 4.73 2.89 -11.94
N TYR A 98 4.85 2.74 -10.63
CA TYR A 98 4.63 3.83 -9.67
C TYR A 98 5.89 4.67 -9.40
N GLY A 99 7.01 4.34 -10.04
CA GLY A 99 8.26 5.08 -9.90
C GLY A 99 8.92 4.93 -8.55
N VAL A 100 8.66 3.85 -7.83
CA VAL A 100 9.20 3.61 -6.47
C VAL A 100 10.15 2.41 -6.41
N PHE A 101 10.58 1.88 -7.54
CA PHE A 101 11.52 0.77 -7.53
C PHE A 101 12.96 1.28 -7.32
N ASN A 102 13.63 0.74 -6.30
CA ASN A 102 15.04 1.02 -6.03
C ASN A 102 15.90 -0.09 -6.64
N GLU A 103 16.63 0.24 -7.70
CA GLU A 103 17.45 -0.74 -8.43
C GLU A 103 18.68 -1.20 -7.66
N GLU A 104 19.21 -0.37 -6.77
CA GLU A 104 20.38 -0.74 -5.97
C GLU A 104 20.06 -1.84 -4.97
N ARG A 105 18.89 -1.79 -4.35
CA ARG A 105 18.46 -2.75 -3.33
C ARG A 105 17.51 -3.79 -3.86
N GLY A 106 16.97 -3.61 -5.06
CA GLY A 106 15.99 -4.52 -5.65
C GLY A 106 14.66 -4.55 -4.93
N CYS A 107 14.30 -3.48 -4.24
CA CYS A 107 13.05 -3.38 -3.47
C CYS A 107 12.34 -2.06 -3.76
N SER A 108 11.14 -1.90 -3.17
CA SER A 108 10.40 -0.65 -3.27
C SER A 108 10.95 0.38 -2.29
N LEU A 109 10.89 1.65 -2.68
CA LEU A 109 10.99 2.76 -1.75
C LEU A 109 9.71 2.82 -0.93
N ARG A 110 9.70 3.65 0.14
CA ARG A 110 8.50 3.85 0.98
C ARG A 110 7.58 4.86 0.33
N GLY A 111 6.89 4.43 -0.71
CA GLY A 111 5.95 5.25 -1.45
C GLY A 111 4.52 5.04 -0.96
N THR A 112 3.77 6.13 -0.86
CA THR A 112 2.35 6.09 -0.50
C THR A 112 1.57 6.94 -1.48
N PHE A 113 0.49 6.37 -2.02
CA PHE A 113 -0.35 7.01 -3.01
C PHE A 113 -1.80 6.91 -2.56
N ILE A 114 -2.48 8.05 -2.48
CA ILE A 114 -3.91 8.06 -2.20
C ILE A 114 -4.63 8.29 -3.52
N ILE A 115 -5.45 7.31 -3.89
CA ILE A 115 -6.15 7.27 -5.17
C ILE A 115 -7.64 7.42 -4.91
N ASP A 116 -8.28 8.34 -5.63
CA ASP A 116 -9.70 8.61 -5.46
C ASP A 116 -10.58 7.56 -6.16
N LYS A 117 -11.89 7.69 -5.99
CA LYS A 117 -12.87 6.78 -6.60
C LYS A 117 -12.87 6.81 -8.13
N GLU A 118 -12.32 7.85 -8.72
CA GLU A 118 -12.20 7.97 -10.18
C GLU A 118 -10.90 7.35 -10.71
N GLY A 119 -10.04 6.83 -9.83
CA GLY A 119 -8.78 6.21 -10.21
C GLY A 119 -7.65 7.19 -10.40
N LYS A 120 -7.75 8.40 -9.85
CA LYS A 120 -6.71 9.44 -9.96
C LYS A 120 -5.91 9.55 -8.67
N VAL A 121 -4.59 9.72 -8.80
CA VAL A 121 -3.71 10.00 -7.66
C VAL A 121 -4.00 11.41 -7.17
N ARG A 122 -4.45 11.55 -5.93
CA ARG A 122 -4.78 12.84 -5.33
C ARG A 122 -3.74 13.31 -4.32
N TRP A 123 -2.92 12.42 -3.84
CA TRP A 123 -1.85 12.74 -2.91
C TRP A 123 -0.80 11.64 -2.96
N SER A 124 0.47 12.00 -2.84
CA SER A 124 1.56 11.02 -2.79
C SER A 124 2.74 11.56 -2.00
N VAL A 125 3.52 10.64 -1.44
CA VAL A 125 4.80 10.93 -0.81
C VAL A 125 5.72 9.72 -1.01
N ILE A 126 6.99 9.98 -1.27
CA ILE A 126 8.00 8.93 -1.39
C ILE A 126 9.07 9.21 -0.35
N ASN A 127 9.18 8.34 0.65
CA ASN A 127 10.21 8.42 1.68
C ASN A 127 11.37 7.50 1.33
N GLY A 128 12.58 7.84 1.79
CA GLY A 128 13.76 6.99 1.64
C GLY A 128 13.64 5.70 2.45
N LEU A 129 14.51 4.74 2.16
CA LEU A 129 14.46 3.41 2.80
C LEU A 129 14.59 3.46 4.33
N GLY A 130 15.35 4.42 4.86
CA GLY A 130 15.54 4.59 6.30
C GLY A 130 14.54 5.53 6.95
N ASP A 131 13.65 6.15 6.19
CA ASP A 131 12.76 7.20 6.69
C ASP A 131 11.35 6.64 6.91
N ALA A 132 10.94 6.56 8.18
CA ALA A 132 9.60 6.10 8.53
C ALA A 132 8.52 7.06 8.04
N ARG A 133 7.33 6.52 7.78
CA ARG A 133 6.17 7.29 7.34
C ARG A 133 5.54 8.05 8.50
N ASN A 134 4.90 9.19 8.17
CA ASN A 134 4.09 9.94 9.12
C ASN A 134 2.60 9.66 8.86
N LEU A 135 2.00 8.79 9.65
CA LEU A 135 0.61 8.37 9.47
C LEU A 135 -0.40 9.50 9.70
N VAL A 136 -0.03 10.53 10.47
CA VAL A 136 -0.89 11.70 10.68
C VAL A 136 -1.10 12.44 9.36
N ASP A 137 -0.06 12.59 8.56
CA ASP A 137 -0.16 13.24 7.24
C ASP A 137 -1.11 12.47 6.33
N TYR A 138 -1.11 11.14 6.41
CA TYR A 138 -2.00 10.30 5.60
C TYR A 138 -3.46 10.48 6.00
N LYS A 139 -3.74 10.57 7.31
CA LYS A 139 -5.10 10.81 7.81
C LYS A 139 -5.61 12.16 7.37
N GLU A 140 -4.78 13.20 7.43
CA GLU A 140 -5.13 14.55 6.98
C GLU A 140 -5.43 14.56 5.47
N ALA A 141 -4.62 13.89 4.66
CA ALA A 141 -4.83 13.79 3.23
C ALA A 141 -6.13 13.08 2.89
N LEU A 142 -6.45 11.98 3.59
CA LEU A 142 -7.71 11.25 3.42
C LEU A 142 -8.92 12.10 3.82
N ALA A 143 -8.83 12.85 4.91
CA ALA A 143 -9.89 13.74 5.36
C ALA A 143 -10.19 14.82 4.32
N LYS A 144 -9.16 15.43 3.75
CA LYS A 144 -9.32 16.43 2.68
C LYS A 144 -10.00 15.85 1.45
N LEU A 145 -9.68 14.61 1.11
CA LEU A 145 -10.28 13.95 -0.05
C LEU A 145 -11.78 13.72 0.16
N GLN A 146 -12.19 13.32 1.37
CA GLN A 146 -13.59 13.13 1.70
C GLN A 146 -14.37 14.44 1.64
N TYR A 147 -13.80 15.53 2.15
CA TYR A 147 -14.45 16.84 2.13
C TYR A 147 -14.50 17.48 0.75
N SER A 148 -13.54 17.20 -0.12
CA SER A 148 -13.51 17.77 -1.47
C SER A 148 -14.58 17.22 -2.42
N LEU A 149 -15.31 16.17 -2.00
CA LEU A 149 -16.40 15.57 -2.78
C LEU A 149 -17.76 16.23 -2.52
N PHE A 150 -17.79 17.21 -1.63
CA PHE A 150 -19.02 17.94 -1.30
C PHE A 150 -18.95 19.39 -1.85
#